data_b60eb1d8206baf64e1f8dc056abe19c3
#
_entry.id   b60eb1d8206baf64e1f8dc056abe19c3
#
_cell.length_a   1.000
_cell.length_b   1.000
_cell.length_c   1.000
_cell.angle_alpha   90.00
_cell.angle_beta   90.00
_cell.angle_gamma   90.00
#
_symmetry.space_group_name_H-M   'P 1'
#
loop_
_entity.id
_entity.type
_entity.pdbx_description
1 polymer ?
#
loop_
_entity_poly.entity_id
_entity_poly.type
_entity_poly.pdbx_seq_one_letter_code
_entity_poly.pdbx_strand_id
1 'polypeptide(L)'
;VEDALRGAALWDEVKTRLNELAFNLSGGQQQRLCIARALATSPEILLFDEPTSSLDPIATASIEQLIAELKEKVTILIVTHNMQQAARVSDYTAYMYLGELIEFGVTDELFIKPKMKQTEDYITGRFG
;
A
#
# COMPACT_ATOMS: atom_id res chain seq x y z
N VAL A 1 -15.25 3.99 -16.17
CA VAL A 1 -15.15 2.65 -15.54
C VAL A 1 -13.93 1.92 -16.06
N GLU A 2 -13.83 1.68 -17.38
CA GLU A 2 -12.70 0.95 -17.96
C GLU A 2 -11.34 1.53 -17.56
N ASP A 3 -11.13 2.83 -17.71
CA ASP A 3 -9.86 3.49 -17.39
C ASP A 3 -9.44 3.26 -15.93
N ALA A 4 -10.39 3.34 -15.01
CA ALA A 4 -10.14 3.08 -13.59
C ALA A 4 -9.75 1.61 -13.34
N LEU A 5 -10.42 0.68 -13.99
CA LEU A 5 -10.11 -0.75 -13.89
C LEU A 5 -8.76 -1.08 -14.55
N ARG A 6 -8.39 -0.42 -15.64
CA ARG A 6 -7.07 -0.54 -16.25
C ARG A 6 -5.99 0.04 -15.32
N GLY A 7 -6.26 1.20 -14.74
CA GLY A 7 -5.34 1.83 -13.77
C GLY A 7 -5.07 0.97 -12.54
N ALA A 8 -6.01 0.11 -12.17
CA ALA A 8 -5.87 -0.86 -11.07
C ALA A 8 -5.41 -2.26 -11.55
N ALA A 9 -4.96 -2.40 -12.80
CA ALA A 9 -4.54 -3.67 -13.41
C ALA A 9 -5.59 -4.79 -13.27
N LEU A 10 -6.88 -4.44 -13.37
CA LEU A 10 -7.99 -5.38 -13.13
C LEU A 10 -8.87 -5.60 -14.39
N TRP A 11 -8.82 -4.69 -15.37
CA TRP A 11 -9.72 -4.71 -16.52
C TRP A 11 -9.79 -6.07 -17.23
N ASP A 12 -8.64 -6.65 -17.58
CA ASP A 12 -8.59 -7.88 -18.36
C ASP A 12 -9.17 -9.09 -17.61
N GLU A 13 -9.17 -9.05 -16.29
CA GLU A 13 -9.72 -10.13 -15.46
C GLU A 13 -11.25 -10.00 -15.27
N VAL A 14 -11.82 -8.79 -15.42
CA VAL A 14 -13.24 -8.54 -15.07
C VAL A 14 -14.11 -8.04 -16.22
N LYS A 15 -13.52 -7.70 -17.38
CA LYS A 15 -14.25 -7.09 -18.51
C LYS A 15 -15.46 -7.88 -19.00
N THR A 16 -15.45 -9.20 -18.82
CA THR A 16 -16.59 -10.08 -19.17
C THR A 16 -17.55 -10.33 -18.01
N ARG A 17 -17.27 -9.76 -16.83
CA ARG A 17 -17.96 -10.03 -15.56
C ARG A 17 -18.48 -8.76 -14.88
N LEU A 18 -18.62 -7.66 -15.62
CA LEU A 18 -18.96 -6.34 -15.03
C LEU A 18 -20.31 -6.28 -14.32
N ASN A 19 -21.22 -7.20 -14.63
CA ASN A 19 -22.54 -7.29 -14.02
C ASN A 19 -22.62 -8.33 -12.88
N GLU A 20 -21.49 -8.98 -12.55
CA GLU A 20 -21.43 -9.92 -11.43
C GLU A 20 -21.22 -9.18 -10.11
N LEU A 21 -21.57 -9.84 -9.02
CA LEU A 21 -21.31 -9.32 -7.68
C LEU A 21 -19.79 -9.32 -7.41
N ALA A 22 -19.29 -8.20 -6.92
CA ALA A 22 -17.87 -8.07 -6.54
C ALA A 22 -17.45 -9.10 -5.48
N PHE A 23 -18.39 -9.61 -4.71
CA PHE A 23 -18.16 -10.68 -3.74
C PHE A 23 -17.63 -11.97 -4.37
N ASN A 24 -17.88 -12.21 -5.65
CA ASN A 24 -17.40 -13.38 -6.39
C ASN A 24 -15.93 -13.25 -6.83
N LEU A 25 -15.31 -12.11 -6.60
CA LEU A 25 -13.90 -11.88 -6.91
C LEU A 25 -12.99 -12.42 -5.81
N SER A 26 -11.74 -12.77 -6.16
CA SER A 26 -10.72 -13.11 -5.17
C SER A 26 -10.38 -11.90 -4.28
N GLY A 27 -9.76 -12.14 -3.12
CA GLY A 27 -9.36 -11.06 -2.21
C GLY A 27 -8.47 -10.01 -2.88
N GLY A 28 -7.48 -10.43 -3.67
CA GLY A 28 -6.61 -9.52 -4.42
C GLY A 28 -7.37 -8.73 -5.50
N GLN A 29 -8.32 -9.37 -6.19
CA GLN A 29 -9.18 -8.69 -7.17
C GLN A 29 -10.10 -7.68 -6.49
N GLN A 30 -10.69 -8.02 -5.33
CA GLN A 30 -11.51 -7.10 -4.54
C GLN A 30 -10.69 -5.88 -4.11
N GLN A 31 -9.46 -6.08 -3.68
CA GLN A 31 -8.57 -4.98 -3.29
C GLN A 31 -8.25 -4.07 -4.49
N ARG A 32 -7.94 -4.65 -5.65
CA ARG A 32 -7.73 -3.87 -6.88
C ARG A 32 -9.01 -3.15 -7.34
N LEU A 33 -10.18 -3.73 -7.09
CA LEU A 33 -11.45 -3.05 -7.36
C LEU A 33 -11.65 -1.83 -6.45
N CYS A 34 -11.27 -1.92 -5.17
CA CYS A 34 -11.27 -0.77 -4.27
C CYS A 34 -10.32 0.33 -4.75
N ILE A 35 -9.14 -0.04 -5.25
CA ILE A 35 -8.18 0.90 -5.84
C ILE A 35 -8.78 1.55 -7.10
N ALA A 36 -9.39 0.76 -8.00
CA ALA A 36 -10.06 1.29 -9.19
C ALA A 36 -11.16 2.30 -8.84
N ARG A 37 -11.94 2.01 -7.80
CA ARG A 37 -12.98 2.92 -7.31
C ARG A 37 -12.40 4.24 -6.84
N ALA A 38 -11.28 4.22 -6.12
CA ALA A 38 -10.58 5.43 -5.70
C ALA A 38 -10.01 6.21 -6.91
N LEU A 39 -9.39 5.51 -7.85
CA LEU A 39 -8.82 6.11 -9.06
C LEU A 39 -9.89 6.77 -9.96
N ALA A 40 -11.13 6.30 -9.92
CA ALA A 40 -12.22 6.85 -10.72
C ALA A 40 -12.52 8.33 -10.43
N THR A 41 -12.11 8.83 -9.27
CA THR A 41 -12.25 10.25 -8.89
C THR A 41 -11.08 11.11 -9.33
N SER A 42 -10.08 10.54 -10.01
CA SER A 42 -8.83 11.23 -10.42
C SER A 42 -8.14 11.95 -9.25
N PRO A 43 -7.84 11.25 -8.14
CA PRO A 43 -7.28 11.87 -6.95
C PRO A 43 -5.83 12.30 -7.17
N GLU A 44 -5.41 13.36 -6.46
CA GLU A 44 -4.01 13.75 -6.36
C GLU A 44 -3.26 12.93 -5.28
N ILE A 45 -3.99 12.45 -4.28
CA ILE A 45 -3.47 11.68 -3.16
C ILE A 45 -4.32 10.42 -2.95
N LEU A 46 -3.69 9.26 -2.83
CA LEU A 46 -4.32 8.00 -2.45
C LEU A 46 -3.89 7.61 -1.03
N LEU A 47 -4.87 7.24 -0.22
CA LEU A 47 -4.64 6.72 1.13
C LEU A 47 -4.91 5.21 1.15
N PHE A 48 -3.92 4.45 1.61
CA PHE A 48 -4.03 3.02 1.82
C PHE A 48 -3.90 2.70 3.32
N ASP A 49 -4.84 1.95 3.84
CA ASP A 49 -4.80 1.46 5.22
C ASP A 49 -4.67 -0.06 5.20
N GLU A 50 -3.47 -0.55 5.57
CA GLU A 50 -3.15 -1.98 5.61
C GLU A 50 -3.57 -2.74 4.33
N PRO A 51 -3.12 -2.31 3.13
CA PRO A 51 -3.70 -2.76 1.85
C PRO A 51 -3.52 -4.24 1.55
N THR A 52 -2.62 -4.93 2.25
CA THR A 52 -2.30 -6.33 1.98
C THR A 52 -2.46 -7.25 3.19
N SER A 53 -3.01 -6.74 4.31
CA SER A 53 -3.06 -7.46 5.58
C SER A 53 -3.84 -8.79 5.54
N SER A 54 -4.82 -8.91 4.65
CA SER A 54 -5.66 -10.11 4.49
C SER A 54 -5.36 -10.90 3.21
N LEU A 55 -4.26 -10.59 2.52
CA LEU A 55 -3.90 -11.21 1.24
C LEU A 55 -2.79 -12.24 1.39
N ASP A 56 -2.82 -13.26 0.53
CA ASP A 56 -1.72 -14.20 0.37
C ASP A 56 -0.47 -13.52 -0.24
N PRO A 57 0.71 -14.18 -0.21
CA PRO A 57 1.94 -13.58 -0.72
C PRO A 57 1.90 -13.19 -2.21
N ILE A 58 1.20 -13.95 -3.05
CA ILE A 58 1.09 -13.66 -4.49
C ILE A 58 0.25 -12.42 -4.73
N ALA A 59 -0.92 -12.35 -4.09
CA ALA A 59 -1.79 -11.17 -4.16
C ALA A 59 -1.12 -9.93 -3.56
N THR A 60 -0.39 -10.10 -2.45
CA THR A 60 0.42 -9.03 -1.84
C THR A 60 1.44 -8.48 -2.82
N ALA A 61 2.22 -9.33 -3.48
CA ALA A 61 3.21 -8.90 -4.48
C ALA A 61 2.55 -8.14 -5.63
N SER A 62 1.38 -8.58 -6.09
CA SER A 62 0.61 -7.92 -7.14
C SER A 62 0.16 -6.51 -6.73
N ILE A 63 -0.29 -6.34 -5.50
CA ILE A 63 -0.68 -5.02 -4.96
C ILE A 63 0.55 -4.12 -4.78
N GLU A 64 1.65 -4.64 -4.28
CA GLU A 64 2.89 -3.86 -4.13
C GLU A 64 3.43 -3.38 -5.48
N GLN A 65 3.36 -4.23 -6.52
CA GLN A 65 3.72 -3.83 -7.88
C GLN A 65 2.80 -2.72 -8.40
N LEU A 66 1.50 -2.85 -8.19
CA LEU A 66 0.54 -1.82 -8.57
C LEU A 66 0.81 -0.49 -7.86
N ILE A 67 1.14 -0.52 -6.57
CA ILE A 67 1.53 0.66 -5.80
C ILE A 67 2.78 1.32 -6.41
N ALA A 68 3.79 0.53 -6.79
CA ALA A 68 5.00 1.04 -7.43
C ALA A 68 4.71 1.75 -8.77
N GLU A 69 3.73 1.26 -9.54
CA GLU A 69 3.30 1.89 -10.79
C GLU A 69 2.49 3.16 -10.53
N LEU A 70 1.59 3.13 -9.54
CA LEU A 70 0.71 4.25 -9.20
C LEU A 70 1.46 5.45 -8.62
N LYS A 71 2.53 5.22 -7.84
CA LYS A 71 3.29 6.30 -7.21
C LYS A 71 3.95 7.25 -8.21
N GLU A 72 4.13 6.82 -9.46
CA GLU A 72 4.63 7.67 -10.54
C GLU A 72 3.58 8.70 -11.02
N LYS A 73 2.31 8.51 -10.65
CA LYS A 73 1.19 9.33 -11.13
C LYS A 73 0.47 10.09 -10.02
N VAL A 74 0.44 9.51 -8.82
CA VAL A 74 -0.27 10.09 -7.66
C VAL A 74 0.60 9.98 -6.42
N THR A 75 0.39 10.89 -5.48
CA THR A 75 1.02 10.77 -4.16
C THR A 75 0.31 9.71 -3.36
N ILE A 76 1.07 8.79 -2.75
CA ILE A 76 0.52 7.68 -1.98
C ILE A 76 0.94 7.78 -0.52
N LEU A 77 -0.01 7.67 0.38
CA LEU A 77 0.21 7.51 1.81
C LEU A 77 -0.30 6.13 2.23
N ILE A 78 0.60 5.31 2.78
CA ILE A 78 0.28 3.95 3.23
C ILE A 78 0.45 3.85 4.73
N VAL A 79 -0.56 3.32 5.41
CA VAL A 79 -0.45 2.87 6.80
C VAL A 79 -0.23 1.36 6.78
N THR A 80 0.83 0.89 7.42
CA THR A 80 1.13 -0.53 7.56
C THR A 80 1.91 -0.77 8.86
N HIS A 81 1.68 -1.93 9.48
CA HIS A 81 2.51 -2.42 10.57
C HIS A 81 3.60 -3.38 10.08
N ASN A 82 3.63 -3.67 8.78
CA ASN A 82 4.64 -4.53 8.17
C ASN A 82 5.85 -3.69 7.73
N MET A 83 6.90 -3.74 8.55
CA MET A 83 8.14 -2.98 8.31
C MET A 83 8.82 -3.38 6.99
N GLN A 84 8.78 -4.65 6.62
CA GLN A 84 9.38 -5.12 5.38
C GLN A 84 8.65 -4.55 4.17
N GLN A 85 7.33 -4.46 4.23
CA GLN A 85 6.53 -3.80 3.18
C GLN A 85 6.88 -2.31 3.09
N ALA A 86 6.92 -1.60 4.22
CA ALA A 86 7.31 -0.20 4.24
C ALA A 86 8.69 0.02 3.61
N ALA A 87 9.66 -0.83 3.94
CA ALA A 87 11.01 -0.77 3.37
C ALA A 87 11.03 -1.01 1.85
N ARG A 88 10.15 -1.88 1.33
CA ARG A 88 10.12 -2.19 -0.11
C ARG A 88 9.41 -1.15 -0.96
N VAL A 89 8.30 -0.58 -0.47
CA VAL A 89 7.39 0.18 -1.33
C VAL A 89 7.49 1.70 -1.15
N SER A 90 8.00 2.19 -0.03
CA SER A 90 7.97 3.62 0.28
C SER A 90 9.29 4.33 -0.03
N ASP A 91 9.18 5.60 -0.45
CA ASP A 91 10.32 6.50 -0.63
C ASP A 91 10.68 7.20 0.68
N TYR A 92 9.66 7.52 1.48
CA TYR A 92 9.78 8.11 2.82
C TYR A 92 8.99 7.27 3.81
N THR A 93 9.46 7.22 5.04
CA THR A 93 8.78 6.51 6.13
C THR A 93 8.63 7.41 7.35
N ALA A 94 7.43 7.38 7.91
CA ALA A 94 7.12 8.00 9.19
C ALA A 94 6.89 6.90 10.22
N TYR A 95 7.64 6.90 11.30
CA TYR A 95 7.38 6.03 12.44
C TYR A 95 6.54 6.76 13.46
N MET A 96 5.37 6.20 13.75
CA MET A 96 4.43 6.75 14.73
C MET A 96 4.23 5.78 15.89
N TYR A 97 4.10 6.33 17.08
CA TYR A 97 3.84 5.56 18.29
C TYR A 97 2.89 6.34 19.22
N LEU A 98 1.79 5.70 19.61
CA LEU A 98 0.76 6.28 20.48
C LEU A 98 0.27 7.68 20.03
N GLY A 99 0.09 7.84 18.72
CA GLY A 99 -0.39 9.12 18.14
C GLY A 99 0.68 10.18 17.94
N GLU A 100 1.93 9.90 18.29
CA GLU A 100 3.04 10.83 18.13
C GLU A 100 3.94 10.42 16.95
N LEU A 101 4.40 11.39 16.18
CA LEU A 101 5.42 11.20 15.16
C LEU A 101 6.79 11.12 15.83
N ILE A 102 7.40 9.94 15.82
CA ILE A 102 8.70 9.71 16.44
C ILE A 102 9.83 10.05 15.51
N GLU A 103 9.78 9.58 14.27
CA GLU A 103 10.80 9.83 13.27
C GLU A 103 10.20 9.84 11.86
N PHE A 104 10.74 10.70 11.00
CA PHE A 104 10.39 10.80 9.58
C PHE A 104 11.66 10.97 8.77
N GLY A 105 11.77 10.27 7.66
CA GLY A 105 12.92 10.40 6.78
C GLY A 105 12.85 9.54 5.53
N VAL A 106 13.90 9.60 4.73
CA VAL A 106 14.10 8.71 3.59
C VAL A 106 14.10 7.27 4.08
N THR A 107 13.32 6.41 3.44
CA THR A 107 13.08 5.03 3.89
C THR A 107 14.38 4.25 4.12
N ASP A 108 15.30 4.26 3.17
CA ASP A 108 16.56 3.53 3.29
C ASP A 108 17.38 4.03 4.48
N GLU A 109 17.46 5.33 4.69
CA GLU A 109 18.20 5.91 5.82
C GLU A 109 17.53 5.56 7.15
N LEU A 110 16.21 5.64 7.25
CA LEU A 110 15.47 5.35 8.46
C LEU A 110 15.62 3.89 8.90
N PHE A 111 15.59 2.95 7.95
CA PHE A 111 15.71 1.53 8.25
C PHE A 111 17.14 1.08 8.51
N ILE A 112 18.15 1.70 7.87
CA ILE A 112 19.56 1.33 8.05
C ILE A 112 20.17 2.04 9.26
N LYS A 113 19.90 3.35 9.41
CA LYS A 113 20.49 4.18 10.46
C LYS A 113 19.45 5.15 11.03
N PRO A 114 18.49 4.64 11.84
CA PRO A 114 17.51 5.51 12.50
C PRO A 114 18.21 6.48 13.45
N LYS A 115 17.68 7.70 13.53
CA LYS A 115 18.20 8.76 14.41
C LYS A 115 17.67 8.63 15.84
N MET A 116 16.48 8.06 15.99
CA MET A 116 15.82 7.90 17.28
C MET A 116 15.98 6.48 17.78
N LYS A 117 16.38 6.33 19.06
CA LYS A 117 16.51 5.02 19.69
C LYS A 117 15.20 4.21 19.66
N GLN A 118 14.08 4.87 19.83
CA GLN A 118 12.77 4.23 19.81
C GLN A 118 12.46 3.61 18.44
N THR A 119 12.88 4.26 17.35
CA THR A 119 12.79 3.73 15.98
C THR A 119 13.69 2.51 15.82
N GLU A 120 14.93 2.59 16.29
CA GLU A 120 15.88 1.48 16.26
C GLU A 120 15.35 0.26 17.02
N ASP A 121 14.83 0.46 18.22
CA ASP A 121 14.27 -0.60 19.04
C ASP A 121 13.06 -1.26 18.36
N TYR A 122 12.21 -0.47 17.69
CA TYR A 122 11.09 -1.00 16.92
C TYR A 122 11.55 -1.85 15.73
N ILE A 123 12.50 -1.34 14.92
CA ILE A 123 13.01 -2.03 13.73
C ILE A 123 13.74 -3.32 14.11
N THR A 124 14.48 -3.31 15.20
CA THR A 124 15.25 -4.48 15.66
C THR A 124 14.43 -5.46 16.52
N GLY A 125 13.15 -5.15 16.78
CA GLY A 125 12.29 -5.97 17.64
C GLY A 125 12.63 -5.93 19.12
N ARG A 126 13.39 -4.95 19.55
CA ARG A 126 13.76 -4.73 20.95
C ARG A 126 12.73 -3.84 21.65
N PHE A 127 11.54 -4.37 21.83
CA PHE A 127 10.53 -3.70 22.65
C PHE A 127 10.93 -3.83 24.12
N GLY A 128 11.26 -2.71 24.65
CA GLY A 128 11.62 -2.54 25.98
C GLY A 128 10.95 -2.13 27.04
#